data_bbbaffe3855287ed00f7959981be7965
#
_entry.id   bbbaffe3855287ed00f7959981be7965
#
_cell.length_a   1.000
_cell.length_b   1.000
_cell.length_c   1.000
_cell.angle_alpha   90.00
_cell.angle_beta   90.00
_cell.angle_gamma   90.00
#
_symmetry.space_group_name_H-M   'P 1'
#
loop_
_entity.id
_entity.type
_entity.pdbx_description
1 polymer ?
#
loop_
_entity_poly.entity_id
_entity_poly.type
_entity_poly.pdbx_seq_one_letter_code
_entity_poly.pdbx_strand_id
1 'polypeptide(L)'
;MKKYLLIVLISASSFSQEIVNQKDQDSLIKTFNLEEVTVNAIKAKYDTPVTFVNVTKQDLDKVNLAQDIPTLLKNTPSVISHSDSGSGIGYSSIRIRGSDQTRVNVTINGVPYNDSESMQVYWVDLPDFASSIESIQVQRGVGTSTNGSGAFGGSINILTNAASENSFFEVNNTLGSYNTIKNSVGFSTGFINKFELSGRISRIKSDGYIDRSGSNLRSYFLQGIYRDENTLVKLLNFAGHEITDQAWYGIDSATLESNRKYNMAGEFYDEQGNSL
;
A
#
# COMPACT_ATOMS: atom_id res chain seq x y z
N MET A 1 -11.92 3.00 -45.11
CA MET A 1 -10.99 2.55 -44.05
C MET A 1 -11.75 1.54 -43.18
N LYS A 2 -11.46 0.25 -43.34
CA LYS A 2 -12.16 -0.84 -42.65
C LYS A 2 -11.50 -1.06 -41.29
N LYS A 3 -12.26 -0.88 -40.18
CA LYS A 3 -11.83 -1.22 -38.80
C LYS A 3 -12.03 -2.72 -38.63
N TYR A 4 -10.97 -3.46 -38.42
CA TYR A 4 -11.03 -4.87 -38.03
C TYR A 4 -11.23 -4.94 -36.52
N LEU A 5 -12.40 -5.46 -36.11
CA LEU A 5 -12.68 -5.82 -34.72
C LEU A 5 -12.14 -7.23 -34.49
N LEU A 6 -11.05 -7.34 -33.71
CA LEU A 6 -10.46 -8.62 -33.31
C LEU A 6 -11.27 -9.17 -32.13
N ILE A 7 -12.15 -10.12 -32.39
CA ILE A 7 -12.89 -10.87 -31.35
C ILE A 7 -12.00 -12.06 -30.97
N VAL A 8 -11.40 -12.01 -29.76
CA VAL A 8 -10.71 -13.17 -29.18
C VAL A 8 -11.76 -14.06 -28.51
N LEU A 9 -12.07 -15.16 -29.14
CA LEU A 9 -12.89 -16.24 -28.60
C LEU A 9 -12.03 -17.06 -27.61
N ILE A 10 -12.26 -16.88 -26.31
CA ILE A 10 -11.70 -17.74 -25.27
C ILE A 10 -12.62 -18.96 -25.15
N SER A 11 -12.16 -20.10 -25.64
CA SER A 11 -12.82 -21.38 -25.43
C SER A 11 -12.58 -21.85 -23.98
N ALA A 12 -13.61 -21.84 -23.16
CA ALA A 12 -13.59 -22.44 -21.83
C ALA A 12 -13.69 -23.97 -21.97
N SER A 13 -12.57 -24.66 -21.75
CA SER A 13 -12.56 -26.12 -21.56
C SER A 13 -12.93 -26.43 -20.11
N SER A 14 -14.10 -27.03 -19.92
CA SER A 14 -14.56 -27.54 -18.61
C SER A 14 -13.70 -28.74 -18.21
N PHE A 15 -12.87 -28.59 -17.20
CA PHE A 15 -12.21 -29.73 -16.54
C PHE A 15 -13.17 -30.31 -15.51
N SER A 16 -13.57 -31.54 -15.75
CA SER A 16 -14.28 -32.41 -14.80
C SER A 16 -13.33 -32.75 -13.66
N GLN A 17 -13.71 -32.45 -12.41
CA GLN A 17 -12.98 -32.88 -11.21
C GLN A 17 -13.30 -34.35 -10.93
N GLU A 18 -12.31 -35.20 -11.04
CA GLU A 18 -12.33 -36.52 -10.39
C GLU A 18 -12.14 -36.36 -8.89
N ILE A 19 -13.11 -36.86 -8.12
CA ILE A 19 -13.02 -36.97 -6.65
C ILE A 19 -12.09 -38.11 -6.33
N VAL A 20 -10.86 -37.83 -6.01
CA VAL A 20 -9.92 -38.81 -5.43
C VAL A 20 -10.17 -38.91 -3.93
N ASN A 21 -10.65 -40.07 -3.49
CA ASN A 21 -10.78 -40.43 -2.08
C ASN A 21 -9.40 -40.47 -1.41
N GLN A 22 -9.13 -39.47 -0.56
CA GLN A 22 -7.93 -39.41 0.24
C GLN A 22 -8.16 -40.09 1.59
N LYS A 23 -7.83 -41.37 1.66
CA LYS A 23 -7.58 -42.10 2.92
C LYS A 23 -6.09 -42.41 3.00
N ASP A 24 -5.53 -42.02 4.15
CA ASP A 24 -4.27 -42.48 4.74
C ASP A 24 -2.95 -42.12 4.01
N GLN A 25 -2.41 -40.98 4.38
CA GLN A 25 -0.97 -40.90 4.70
C GLN A 25 -0.73 -39.78 5.73
N ASP A 26 -0.84 -40.13 6.99
CA ASP A 26 -0.26 -39.37 8.11
C ASP A 26 1.28 -39.55 8.07
N SER A 27 1.92 -38.96 7.10
CA SER A 27 3.35 -38.69 7.16
C SER A 27 3.51 -37.26 7.64
N LEU A 28 4.00 -37.11 8.85
CA LEU A 28 4.44 -35.86 9.49
C LEU A 28 5.44 -35.10 8.58
N ILE A 29 4.96 -34.49 7.53
CA ILE A 29 5.68 -33.44 6.86
C ILE A 29 5.53 -32.22 7.80
N LYS A 30 6.50 -32.10 8.69
CA LYS A 30 6.72 -30.87 9.44
C LYS A 30 7.07 -29.80 8.41
N THR A 31 6.05 -29.13 7.86
CA THR A 31 6.26 -27.95 7.04
C THR A 31 6.90 -26.90 7.95
N PHE A 32 8.22 -26.81 7.87
CA PHE A 32 8.93 -25.65 8.41
C PHE A 32 8.52 -24.48 7.53
N ASN A 33 7.55 -23.68 7.99
CA ASN A 33 7.38 -22.34 7.49
C ASN A 33 8.68 -21.61 7.84
N LEU A 34 9.55 -21.45 6.87
CA LEU A 34 10.64 -20.48 6.93
C LEU A 34 9.99 -19.09 6.93
N GLU A 35 9.51 -18.69 8.10
CA GLU A 35 9.18 -17.27 8.31
C GLU A 35 10.45 -16.49 8.06
N GLU A 36 10.34 -15.40 7.33
CA GLU A 36 11.49 -14.53 7.03
C GLU A 36 12.15 -14.09 8.34
N VAL A 37 13.26 -14.74 8.70
CA VAL A 37 13.96 -14.55 9.98
C VAL A 37 14.34 -13.09 10.19
N THR A 38 14.76 -12.40 9.13
CA THR A 38 15.16 -10.99 9.16
C THR A 38 14.00 -10.07 9.55
N VAL A 39 12.79 -10.38 9.07
CA VAL A 39 11.59 -9.57 9.32
C VAL A 39 11.09 -9.75 10.76
N ASN A 40 11.26 -10.95 11.32
CA ASN A 40 10.91 -11.22 12.71
C ASN A 40 11.88 -10.55 13.69
N ALA A 41 13.10 -10.21 13.26
CA ALA A 41 14.10 -9.54 14.11
C ALA A 41 13.76 -8.07 14.40
N ILE A 42 13.08 -7.38 13.48
CA ILE A 42 12.69 -5.96 13.64
C ILE A 42 11.28 -5.76 14.16
N LYS A 43 10.43 -6.78 14.10
CA LYS A 43 9.10 -6.73 14.69
C LYS A 43 9.17 -6.86 16.21
N ALA A 44 8.48 -5.94 16.90
CA ALA A 44 8.20 -6.10 18.31
C ALA A 44 7.29 -7.31 18.53
N LYS A 45 7.61 -8.11 19.56
CA LYS A 45 6.80 -9.24 20.03
C LYS A 45 6.10 -8.84 21.32
N TYR A 46 5.16 -9.66 21.80
CA TYR A 46 4.41 -9.38 23.03
C TYR A 46 5.28 -9.30 24.29
N ASP A 47 6.46 -9.92 24.27
CA ASP A 47 7.46 -9.85 25.33
C ASP A 47 8.42 -8.65 25.20
N THR A 48 8.35 -7.92 24.09
CA THR A 48 9.16 -6.73 23.86
C THR A 48 8.54 -5.53 24.59
N PRO A 49 9.31 -4.77 25.40
CA PRO A 49 8.79 -3.67 26.21
C PRO A 49 8.54 -2.40 25.40
N VAL A 50 7.85 -2.52 24.27
CA VAL A 50 7.46 -1.42 23.38
C VAL A 50 5.97 -1.50 23.06
N THR A 51 5.35 -0.35 22.83
CA THR A 51 3.94 -0.29 22.46
C THR A 51 3.80 -0.41 20.96
N PHE A 52 3.09 -1.41 20.48
CA PHE A 52 2.86 -1.60 19.04
C PHE A 52 1.42 -2.02 18.73
N VAL A 53 1.07 -1.90 17.46
CA VAL A 53 -0.18 -2.41 16.86
C VAL A 53 0.19 -3.12 15.57
N ASN A 54 -0.37 -4.30 15.37
CA ASN A 54 -0.32 -5.01 14.09
C ASN A 54 -1.62 -4.76 13.33
N VAL A 55 -1.49 -4.35 12.07
CA VAL A 55 -2.58 -4.25 11.09
C VAL A 55 -2.35 -5.37 10.09
N THR A 56 -3.28 -6.31 10.05
CA THR A 56 -3.18 -7.49 9.20
C THR A 56 -3.68 -7.21 7.78
N LYS A 57 -3.36 -8.08 6.82
CA LYS A 57 -3.94 -8.03 5.48
C LYS A 57 -5.46 -7.96 5.52
N GLN A 58 -6.10 -8.78 6.37
CA GLN A 58 -7.55 -8.79 6.51
C GLN A 58 -8.12 -7.45 7.01
N ASP A 59 -7.39 -6.73 7.86
CA ASP A 59 -7.79 -5.40 8.32
C ASP A 59 -7.61 -4.35 7.22
N LEU A 60 -6.51 -4.44 6.46
CA LEU A 60 -6.26 -3.57 5.30
C LEU A 60 -7.32 -3.78 4.21
N ASP A 61 -7.63 -5.01 3.85
CA ASP A 61 -8.59 -5.35 2.79
C ASP A 61 -9.98 -4.77 3.05
N LYS A 62 -10.39 -4.64 4.33
CA LYS A 62 -11.68 -4.04 4.71
C LYS A 62 -11.75 -2.54 4.43
N VAL A 63 -10.62 -1.83 4.42
CA VAL A 63 -10.54 -0.37 4.36
C VAL A 63 -9.77 0.16 3.15
N ASN A 64 -9.08 -0.70 2.40
CA ASN A 64 -8.29 -0.32 1.24
C ASN A 64 -9.17 -0.07 0.00
N LEU A 65 -9.81 1.09 -0.03
CA LEU A 65 -10.69 1.50 -1.12
C LEU A 65 -10.01 2.40 -2.17
N ALA A 66 -8.74 2.70 -2.05
CA ALA A 66 -7.84 3.46 -2.91
C ALA A 66 -6.93 4.46 -2.15
N GLN A 67 -7.16 4.59 -0.83
CA GLN A 67 -6.43 5.55 -0.02
C GLN A 67 -4.99 5.11 0.24
N ASP A 68 -4.13 6.09 0.52
CA ASP A 68 -2.74 5.90 0.89
C ASP A 68 -2.58 5.26 2.28
N ILE A 69 -1.45 4.64 2.52
CA ILE A 69 -1.13 3.95 3.79
C ILE A 69 -1.37 4.85 5.03
N PRO A 70 -0.96 6.14 5.09
CA PRO A 70 -1.27 7.02 6.21
C PRO A 70 -2.76 7.05 6.55
N THR A 71 -3.63 7.13 5.55
CA THR A 71 -5.09 7.16 5.73
C THR A 71 -5.62 5.83 6.24
N LEU A 72 -5.08 4.72 5.76
CA LEU A 72 -5.48 3.38 6.24
C LEU A 72 -5.10 3.16 7.70
N LEU A 73 -4.03 3.81 8.18
CA LEU A 73 -3.55 3.72 9.55
C LEU A 73 -4.20 4.73 10.51
N LYS A 74 -5.11 5.60 10.06
CA LYS A 74 -5.72 6.67 10.87
C LYS A 74 -6.43 6.20 12.14
N ASN A 75 -6.91 4.97 12.17
CA ASN A 75 -7.57 4.38 13.33
C ASN A 75 -6.58 3.73 14.32
N THR A 76 -5.29 3.75 14.03
CA THR A 76 -4.25 3.25 14.95
C THR A 76 -4.07 4.26 16.09
N PRO A 77 -4.04 3.84 17.36
CA PRO A 77 -3.86 4.76 18.48
C PRO A 77 -2.60 5.61 18.34
N SER A 78 -2.71 6.90 18.64
CA SER A 78 -1.63 7.91 18.54
C SER A 78 -1.09 8.17 17.14
N VAL A 79 -1.81 7.74 16.11
CA VAL A 79 -1.52 8.04 14.71
C VAL A 79 -2.48 9.12 14.22
N ILE A 80 -1.94 10.13 13.55
CA ILE A 80 -2.70 11.17 12.85
C ILE A 80 -2.25 11.15 11.41
N SER A 81 -3.18 11.01 10.49
CA SER A 81 -2.95 11.14 9.05
C SER A 81 -3.45 12.48 8.54
N HIS A 82 -2.76 13.01 7.54
CA HIS A 82 -3.16 14.18 6.78
C HIS A 82 -3.18 13.84 5.30
N SER A 83 -4.08 14.44 4.55
CA SER A 83 -4.17 14.31 3.10
C SER A 83 -4.43 15.69 2.50
N ASP A 84 -3.58 16.11 1.58
CA ASP A 84 -3.68 17.41 0.92
C ASP A 84 -4.97 17.51 0.12
N SER A 85 -5.34 16.46 -0.60
CA SER A 85 -6.60 16.38 -1.37
C SER A 85 -7.85 16.26 -0.51
N GLY A 86 -7.70 15.97 0.79
CA GLY A 86 -8.80 15.68 1.71
C GLY A 86 -9.51 14.34 1.46
N SER A 87 -9.14 13.60 0.40
CA SER A 87 -9.73 12.31 0.05
C SER A 87 -8.92 11.11 0.54
N GLY A 88 -7.69 11.33 0.99
CA GLY A 88 -6.74 10.27 1.37
C GLY A 88 -6.01 9.66 0.18
N ILE A 89 -6.06 10.30 -1.00
CA ILE A 89 -5.41 9.87 -2.23
C ILE A 89 -4.50 11.00 -2.70
N GLY A 90 -3.27 10.67 -3.14
CA GLY A 90 -2.27 11.63 -3.55
C GLY A 90 -1.30 11.95 -2.43
N TYR A 91 -0.96 13.22 -2.23
CA TYR A 91 -0.05 13.60 -1.16
C TYR A 91 -0.69 13.41 0.20
N SER A 92 -0.04 12.61 1.03
CA SER A 92 -0.47 12.32 2.39
C SER A 92 0.72 12.23 3.34
N SER A 93 0.49 12.47 4.62
CA SER A 93 1.51 12.41 5.65
C SER A 93 0.99 11.74 6.92
N ILE A 94 1.91 11.32 7.79
CA ILE A 94 1.61 10.63 9.03
C ILE A 94 2.36 11.27 10.18
N ARG A 95 1.72 11.34 11.36
CA ARG A 95 2.33 11.70 12.63
C ARG A 95 2.09 10.61 13.64
N ILE A 96 3.11 10.28 14.41
CA ILE A 96 3.00 9.31 15.52
C ILE A 96 3.40 10.01 16.81
N ARG A 97 2.50 10.00 17.81
CA ARG A 97 2.70 10.71 19.09
C ARG A 97 3.07 12.19 18.90
N GLY A 98 2.51 12.86 17.87
CA GLY A 98 2.78 14.25 17.55
C GLY A 98 4.07 14.50 16.78
N SER A 99 4.96 13.53 16.68
CA SER A 99 6.17 13.63 15.85
C SER A 99 5.81 13.55 14.37
N ASP A 100 6.42 14.41 13.56
CA ASP A 100 6.23 14.42 12.12
C ASP A 100 6.90 13.21 11.43
N GLN A 101 6.62 13.01 10.15
CA GLN A 101 7.06 11.84 9.41
C GLN A 101 8.59 11.73 9.24
N THR A 102 9.35 12.84 9.38
CA THR A 102 10.83 12.81 9.32
C THR A 102 11.43 12.09 10.55
N ARG A 103 10.62 11.88 11.58
CA ARG A 103 10.98 11.21 12.83
C ARG A 103 10.28 9.86 13.00
N VAL A 104 9.76 9.33 11.90
CA VAL A 104 9.13 8.02 11.83
C VAL A 104 9.93 7.16 10.85
N ASN A 105 10.55 6.09 11.36
CA ASN A 105 11.25 5.15 10.51
C ASN A 105 10.27 4.23 9.79
N VAL A 106 10.44 4.05 8.49
CA VAL A 106 9.63 3.14 7.68
C VAL A 106 10.53 2.09 7.05
N THR A 107 10.16 0.83 7.17
CA THR A 107 10.85 -0.27 6.51
C THR A 107 9.90 -1.09 5.65
N ILE A 108 10.39 -1.58 4.52
CA ILE A 108 9.72 -2.58 3.69
C ILE A 108 10.57 -3.85 3.73
N ASN A 109 10.02 -4.93 4.28
CA ASN A 109 10.71 -6.20 4.53
C ASN A 109 12.05 -6.02 5.25
N GLY A 110 12.12 -5.08 6.19
CA GLY A 110 13.32 -4.78 6.96
C GLY A 110 14.31 -3.83 6.30
N VAL A 111 14.10 -3.43 5.05
CA VAL A 111 14.93 -2.46 4.36
C VAL A 111 14.39 -1.05 4.65
N PRO A 112 15.22 -0.10 5.14
CA PRO A 112 14.80 1.29 5.33
C PRO A 112 14.31 1.90 4.02
N TYR A 113 13.19 2.62 4.08
CA TYR A 113 12.55 3.22 2.91
C TYR A 113 12.46 4.75 2.98
N ASN A 114 12.81 5.34 4.11
CA ASN A 114 12.86 6.80 4.22
C ASN A 114 13.85 7.36 3.20
N ASP A 115 13.46 8.43 2.52
CA ASP A 115 14.34 9.19 1.64
C ASP A 115 15.54 9.74 2.40
N SER A 116 16.73 9.63 1.83
CA SER A 116 17.99 9.97 2.51
C SER A 116 18.22 11.47 2.68
N GLU A 117 17.57 12.31 1.90
CA GLU A 117 17.68 13.77 1.95
C GLU A 117 16.62 14.37 2.87
N SER A 118 15.35 14.05 2.62
CA SER A 118 14.21 14.61 3.34
C SER A 118 13.87 13.85 4.63
N MET A 119 14.43 12.66 4.84
CA MET A 119 14.18 11.78 5.98
C MET A 119 12.73 11.30 6.12
N GLN A 120 11.91 11.48 5.11
CA GLN A 120 10.48 11.12 5.10
C GLN A 120 10.16 10.10 4.02
N VAL A 121 8.91 9.64 4.01
CA VAL A 121 8.37 8.79 2.94
C VAL A 121 7.34 9.59 2.15
N TYR A 122 7.48 9.63 0.84
CA TYR A 122 6.48 10.15 -0.08
C TYR A 122 5.51 9.01 -0.41
N TRP A 123 4.40 8.96 0.32
CA TRP A 123 3.43 7.86 0.19
C TRP A 123 2.75 7.82 -1.17
N VAL A 124 2.70 8.97 -1.85
CA VAL A 124 2.19 9.10 -3.22
C VAL A 124 2.98 8.27 -4.23
N ASP A 125 4.28 8.01 -3.97
CA ASP A 125 5.14 7.14 -4.79
C ASP A 125 4.83 5.64 -4.64
N LEU A 126 3.95 5.30 -3.68
CA LEU A 126 3.50 3.94 -3.38
C LEU A 126 2.00 3.74 -3.64
N PRO A 127 1.47 4.07 -4.86
CA PRO A 127 0.05 3.96 -5.12
C PRO A 127 -0.43 2.52 -5.00
N ASP A 128 -1.54 2.32 -4.27
CA ASP A 128 -2.12 0.99 -4.03
C ASP A 128 -1.16 -0.05 -3.44
N PHE A 129 -0.08 0.40 -2.81
CA PHE A 129 0.90 -0.53 -2.23
C PHE A 129 0.29 -1.40 -1.14
N ALA A 130 -0.74 -0.90 -0.45
CA ALA A 130 -1.49 -1.63 0.57
C ALA A 130 -2.08 -2.95 0.07
N SER A 131 -2.43 -3.04 -1.22
CA SER A 131 -2.90 -4.29 -1.85
C SER A 131 -1.81 -5.37 -1.97
N SER A 132 -0.54 -5.02 -1.76
CA SER A 132 0.61 -5.93 -1.80
C SER A 132 1.23 -6.15 -0.41
N ILE A 133 0.51 -5.79 0.66
CA ILE A 133 0.99 -5.86 2.05
C ILE A 133 0.32 -7.03 2.79
N GLU A 134 1.14 -7.85 3.43
CA GLU A 134 0.71 -8.90 4.36
C GLU A 134 0.37 -8.34 5.73
N SER A 135 1.23 -7.45 6.24
CA SER A 135 0.98 -6.80 7.53
C SER A 135 1.79 -5.53 7.70
N ILE A 136 1.25 -4.61 8.51
CA ILE A 136 1.96 -3.41 8.96
C ILE A 136 2.03 -3.47 10.48
N GLN A 137 3.23 -3.32 11.04
CA GLN A 137 3.39 -3.10 12.47
C GLN A 137 3.75 -1.64 12.72
N VAL A 138 2.95 -0.96 13.50
CA VAL A 138 3.21 0.41 13.96
C VAL A 138 3.72 0.35 15.39
N GLN A 139 4.99 0.65 15.59
CA GLN A 139 5.61 0.81 16.91
C GLN A 139 5.60 2.29 17.28
N ARG A 140 5.22 2.60 18.51
CA ARG A 140 5.02 3.97 18.98
C ARG A 140 6.10 4.37 19.98
N GLY A 141 6.86 5.40 19.65
CA GLY A 141 8.03 5.87 20.40
C GLY A 141 9.33 5.29 19.86
N VAL A 142 10.41 5.44 20.58
CA VAL A 142 11.78 5.14 20.13
C VAL A 142 11.99 3.68 19.68
N GLY A 143 11.16 2.76 20.15
CA GLY A 143 11.22 1.36 19.76
C GLY A 143 12.50 0.64 20.23
N THR A 144 12.90 -0.37 19.47
CA THR A 144 14.14 -1.11 19.68
C THR A 144 15.29 -0.51 18.87
N SER A 145 16.54 -0.82 19.26
CA SER A 145 17.74 -0.33 18.55
C SER A 145 17.80 -0.71 17.07
N THR A 146 17.05 -1.75 16.68
CA THR A 146 16.92 -2.20 15.27
C THR A 146 16.19 -1.22 14.37
N ASN A 147 15.41 -0.29 14.96
CA ASN A 147 14.65 0.71 14.20
C ASN A 147 15.47 1.93 13.76
N GLY A 148 16.72 2.02 14.20
CA GLY A 148 17.62 3.13 13.84
C GLY A 148 17.32 4.45 14.57
N SER A 149 18.21 5.44 14.36
CA SER A 149 18.15 6.74 15.03
C SER A 149 16.98 7.64 14.58
N GLY A 150 16.43 7.40 13.38
CA GLY A 150 15.29 8.13 12.86
C GLY A 150 13.95 7.80 13.54
N ALA A 151 13.88 6.71 14.30
CA ALA A 151 12.66 6.21 14.92
C ALA A 151 12.33 6.92 16.25
N PHE A 152 12.38 8.24 16.30
CA PHE A 152 12.07 8.99 17.51
C PHE A 152 10.57 8.99 17.84
N GLY A 153 9.74 9.25 16.87
CA GLY A 153 8.28 9.25 17.02
C GLY A 153 7.66 7.85 16.97
N GLY A 154 8.24 7.00 16.17
CA GLY A 154 7.78 5.63 15.95
C GLY A 154 8.44 4.96 14.78
N SER A 155 8.00 3.71 14.52
CA SER A 155 8.41 2.94 13.34
C SER A 155 7.21 2.28 12.68
N ILE A 156 7.23 2.22 11.36
CA ILE A 156 6.25 1.52 10.54
C ILE A 156 6.99 0.41 9.80
N ASN A 157 6.76 -0.83 10.19
CA ASN A 157 7.38 -2.00 9.58
C ASN A 157 6.37 -2.69 8.66
N ILE A 158 6.59 -2.59 7.36
CA ILE A 158 5.73 -3.14 6.31
C ILE A 158 6.27 -4.48 5.86
N LEU A 159 5.43 -5.50 5.85
CA LEU A 159 5.68 -6.77 5.21
C LEU A 159 4.88 -6.88 3.93
N THR A 160 5.54 -7.16 2.83
CA THR A 160 4.86 -7.52 1.58
C THR A 160 4.28 -8.93 1.63
N ASN A 161 3.32 -9.21 0.77
CA ASN A 161 2.63 -10.49 0.72
C ASN A 161 3.59 -11.67 0.83
N ALA A 162 3.18 -12.68 1.60
CA ALA A 162 3.84 -13.98 1.60
C ALA A 162 3.69 -14.67 0.24
N ALA A 163 4.49 -15.71 0.00
CA ALA A 163 4.31 -16.55 -1.17
C ALA A 163 2.92 -17.21 -1.16
N SER A 164 2.28 -17.25 -2.30
CA SER A 164 1.02 -17.97 -2.45
C SER A 164 1.29 -19.43 -2.79
N GLU A 165 0.69 -20.36 -2.05
CA GLU A 165 0.79 -21.79 -2.36
C GLU A 165 0.01 -22.14 -3.64
N ASN A 166 -1.09 -21.43 -3.91
CA ASN A 166 -1.95 -21.68 -5.05
C ASN A 166 -1.89 -20.54 -6.06
N SER A 167 -2.10 -20.88 -7.33
CA SER A 167 -2.27 -19.87 -8.37
C SER A 167 -3.59 -19.13 -8.17
N PHE A 168 -3.58 -17.82 -8.43
CA PHE A 168 -4.78 -17.01 -8.45
C PHE A 168 -4.69 -15.91 -9.50
N PHE A 169 -5.85 -15.41 -9.88
CA PHE A 169 -6.02 -14.20 -10.68
C PHE A 169 -7.17 -13.40 -10.07
N GLU A 170 -6.94 -12.13 -9.81
CA GLU A 170 -7.94 -11.27 -9.19
C GLU A 170 -8.06 -9.94 -9.94
N VAL A 171 -9.28 -9.41 -9.97
CA VAL A 171 -9.57 -8.08 -10.49
C VAL A 171 -10.37 -7.33 -9.44
N ASN A 172 -9.82 -6.22 -8.98
CA ASN A 172 -10.43 -5.38 -7.96
C ASN A 172 -10.79 -4.01 -8.56
N ASN A 173 -12.05 -3.62 -8.42
CA ASN A 173 -12.55 -2.34 -8.88
C ASN A 173 -13.23 -1.63 -7.72
N THR A 174 -12.90 -0.36 -7.52
CA THR A 174 -13.53 0.49 -6.51
C THR A 174 -14.05 1.76 -7.17
N LEU A 175 -15.25 2.16 -6.80
CA LEU A 175 -15.85 3.43 -7.17
C LEU A 175 -16.16 4.22 -5.91
N GLY A 176 -15.87 5.50 -5.90
CA GLY A 176 -16.07 6.36 -4.73
C GLY A 176 -16.48 7.78 -5.09
N SER A 177 -16.64 8.60 -4.06
CA SER A 177 -16.90 10.03 -4.19
C SER A 177 -15.76 10.73 -4.91
N TYR A 178 -16.02 11.92 -5.43
CA TYR A 178 -15.03 12.74 -6.17
C TYR A 178 -14.46 12.05 -7.40
N ASN A 179 -15.32 11.34 -8.13
CA ASN A 179 -14.95 10.55 -9.32
C ASN A 179 -13.79 9.57 -9.05
N THR A 180 -13.69 9.09 -7.81
CA THR A 180 -12.66 8.14 -7.45
C THR A 180 -12.93 6.79 -8.11
N ILE A 181 -11.94 6.32 -8.87
CA ILE A 181 -11.94 5.02 -9.53
C ILE A 181 -10.61 4.35 -9.26
N LYS A 182 -10.65 3.14 -8.71
CA LYS A 182 -9.48 2.25 -8.62
C LYS A 182 -9.74 1.02 -9.46
N ASN A 183 -8.78 0.63 -10.27
CA ASN A 183 -8.76 -0.64 -10.98
C ASN A 183 -7.43 -1.32 -10.70
N SER A 184 -7.46 -2.56 -10.25
CA SER A 184 -6.24 -3.35 -10.10
C SER A 184 -6.44 -4.78 -10.56
N VAL A 185 -5.35 -5.36 -11.06
CA VAL A 185 -5.28 -6.75 -11.49
C VAL A 185 -4.09 -7.37 -10.78
N GLY A 186 -4.34 -8.45 -10.06
CA GLY A 186 -3.34 -9.23 -9.36
C GLY A 186 -3.29 -10.67 -9.85
N PHE A 187 -2.13 -11.29 -9.73
CA PHE A 187 -1.95 -12.70 -10.05
C PHE A 187 -0.87 -13.34 -9.19
N SER A 188 -0.94 -14.65 -9.04
CA SER A 188 0.16 -15.51 -8.61
C SER A 188 0.15 -16.80 -9.42
N THR A 189 1.34 -17.33 -9.68
CA THR A 189 1.50 -18.68 -10.27
C THR A 189 1.26 -19.79 -9.26
N GLY A 190 1.25 -19.45 -7.94
CA GLY A 190 1.49 -20.43 -6.90
C GLY A 190 2.91 -20.97 -7.00
N PHE A 191 3.26 -21.91 -6.14
CA PHE A 191 4.55 -22.59 -6.26
C PHE A 191 4.54 -23.58 -7.44
N ILE A 192 5.45 -23.33 -8.38
CA ILE A 192 5.83 -24.28 -9.43
C ILE A 192 7.20 -24.83 -9.03
N ASN A 193 7.25 -26.02 -8.47
CA ASN A 193 8.41 -26.59 -7.78
C ASN A 193 8.85 -25.68 -6.60
N LYS A 194 9.97 -24.99 -6.74
CA LYS A 194 10.57 -24.12 -5.72
C LYS A 194 10.36 -22.62 -5.98
N PHE A 195 9.68 -22.26 -7.07
CA PHE A 195 9.52 -20.88 -7.51
C PHE A 195 8.05 -20.43 -7.46
N GLU A 196 7.84 -19.22 -7.03
CA GLU A 196 6.57 -18.50 -7.12
C GLU A 196 6.82 -17.14 -7.76
N LEU A 197 5.92 -16.73 -8.64
CA LEU A 197 5.88 -15.40 -9.23
C LEU A 197 4.50 -14.80 -8.99
N SER A 198 4.47 -13.65 -8.38
CA SER A 198 3.23 -12.88 -8.20
C SER A 198 3.41 -11.43 -8.62
N GLY A 199 2.32 -10.79 -8.93
CA GLY A 199 2.35 -9.40 -9.34
C GLY A 199 0.99 -8.72 -9.31
N ARG A 200 1.03 -7.38 -9.36
CA ARG A 200 -0.15 -6.51 -9.41
C ARG A 200 0.14 -5.30 -10.30
N ILE A 201 -0.87 -4.89 -11.05
CA ILE A 201 -0.90 -3.61 -11.76
C ILE A 201 -2.11 -2.85 -11.25
N SER A 202 -1.97 -1.55 -10.97
CA SER A 202 -3.05 -0.74 -10.45
C SER A 202 -3.08 0.65 -11.08
N ARG A 203 -4.29 1.19 -11.17
CA ARG A 203 -4.55 2.59 -11.51
C ARG A 203 -5.59 3.17 -10.57
N ILE A 204 -5.29 4.34 -10.01
CA ILE A 204 -6.21 5.13 -9.19
C ILE A 204 -6.37 6.50 -9.85
N LYS A 205 -7.62 6.96 -9.97
CA LYS A 205 -7.95 8.31 -10.37
C LYS A 205 -8.95 8.88 -9.37
N SER A 206 -8.78 10.15 -8.98
CA SER A 206 -9.70 10.88 -8.11
C SER A 206 -9.60 12.37 -8.43
N ASP A 207 -10.71 13.09 -8.32
CA ASP A 207 -10.69 14.55 -8.44
C ASP A 207 -10.34 15.24 -7.10
N GLY A 208 -10.30 14.45 -5.98
CA GLY A 208 -10.06 14.96 -4.63
C GLY A 208 -11.27 15.67 -4.03
N TYR A 209 -11.21 15.95 -2.73
CA TYR A 209 -12.25 16.75 -2.04
C TYR A 209 -11.99 18.24 -2.17
N ILE A 210 -10.74 18.65 -2.08
CA ILE A 210 -10.29 20.03 -2.22
C ILE A 210 -10.30 20.40 -3.70
N ASP A 211 -10.62 21.64 -4.03
CA ASP A 211 -10.63 22.14 -5.41
C ASP A 211 -9.22 22.04 -6.02
N ARG A 212 -9.13 21.57 -7.27
CA ARG A 212 -7.85 21.38 -7.96
C ARG A 212 -6.87 20.51 -7.17
N SER A 213 -7.33 19.36 -6.67
CA SER A 213 -6.53 18.37 -5.94
C SER A 213 -6.61 16.97 -6.57
N GLY A 214 -6.80 16.92 -7.88
CA GLY A 214 -6.92 15.68 -8.63
C GLY A 214 -5.65 14.84 -8.58
N SER A 215 -5.84 13.53 -8.70
CA SER A 215 -4.75 12.55 -8.73
C SER A 215 -5.00 11.48 -9.78
N ASN A 216 -3.96 11.12 -10.55
CA ASN A 216 -3.97 10.00 -11.50
C ASN A 216 -2.71 9.19 -11.29
N LEU A 217 -2.84 8.13 -10.53
CA LEU A 217 -1.75 7.31 -10.02
C LEU A 217 -1.76 5.96 -10.74
N ARG A 218 -0.57 5.44 -11.04
CA ARG A 218 -0.38 4.10 -11.62
C ARG A 218 0.73 3.41 -10.87
N SER A 219 0.63 2.11 -10.69
CA SER A 219 1.69 1.34 -10.05
C SER A 219 1.74 -0.09 -10.57
N TYR A 220 2.89 -0.70 -10.39
CA TYR A 220 3.03 -2.13 -10.46
C TYR A 220 3.82 -2.66 -9.26
N PHE A 221 3.60 -3.90 -8.95
CA PHE A 221 4.33 -4.67 -7.96
C PHE A 221 4.60 -6.05 -8.55
N LEU A 222 5.84 -6.51 -8.49
CA LEU A 222 6.26 -7.82 -8.95
C LEU A 222 7.12 -8.46 -7.87
N GLN A 223 6.82 -9.69 -7.53
CA GLN A 223 7.53 -10.47 -6.53
C GLN A 223 7.87 -11.84 -7.10
N GLY A 224 9.13 -12.23 -6.96
CA GLY A 224 9.60 -13.59 -7.24
C GLY A 224 10.14 -14.22 -5.97
N ILE A 225 9.73 -15.43 -5.66
CA ILE A 225 10.18 -16.17 -4.48
C ILE A 225 10.77 -17.50 -4.92
N TYR A 226 11.97 -17.78 -4.43
CA TYR A 226 12.56 -19.12 -4.44
C TYR A 226 12.59 -19.66 -3.02
N ARG A 227 12.09 -20.85 -2.79
CA ARG A 227 12.06 -21.51 -1.49
C ARG A 227 12.45 -22.97 -1.60
N ASP A 228 13.42 -23.39 -0.79
CA ASP A 228 13.70 -24.79 -0.52
C ASP A 228 13.84 -25.02 1.00
N GLU A 229 14.35 -26.19 1.41
CA GLU A 229 14.44 -26.57 2.82
C GLU A 229 15.28 -25.61 3.70
N ASN A 230 16.31 -24.98 3.11
CA ASN A 230 17.28 -24.17 3.84
C ASN A 230 17.40 -22.74 3.33
N THR A 231 16.75 -22.40 2.20
CA THR A 231 16.97 -21.13 1.52
C THR A 231 15.64 -20.49 1.12
N LEU A 232 15.48 -19.24 1.49
CA LEU A 232 14.41 -18.36 1.00
C LEU A 232 15.04 -17.16 0.32
N VAL A 233 14.76 -16.97 -0.97
CA VAL A 233 15.16 -15.76 -1.71
C VAL A 233 13.89 -15.07 -2.18
N LYS A 234 13.75 -13.79 -1.84
CA LYS A 234 12.63 -12.94 -2.24
C LYS A 234 13.15 -11.76 -3.02
N LEU A 235 12.73 -11.65 -4.27
CA LEU A 235 13.04 -10.52 -5.14
C LEU A 235 11.79 -9.67 -5.28
N LEU A 236 11.93 -8.37 -5.05
CA LEU A 236 10.85 -7.40 -5.20
C LEU A 236 11.25 -6.35 -6.24
N ASN A 237 10.30 -6.03 -7.11
CA ASN A 237 10.41 -4.89 -8.02
C ASN A 237 9.06 -4.19 -8.06
N PHE A 238 9.04 -2.91 -7.74
CA PHE A 238 7.81 -2.10 -7.77
C PHE A 238 8.14 -0.68 -8.16
N ALA A 239 7.17 0.00 -8.76
CA ALA A 239 7.25 1.42 -9.04
C ALA A 239 5.86 2.06 -9.07
N GLY A 240 5.84 3.37 -8.81
CA GLY A 240 4.70 4.24 -8.96
C GLY A 240 4.97 5.30 -10.04
N HIS A 241 3.89 5.81 -10.60
CA HIS A 241 3.88 7.00 -11.45
C HIS A 241 2.69 7.84 -11.05
N GLU A 242 2.94 9.10 -10.75
CA GLU A 242 1.95 10.04 -10.29
C GLU A 242 1.79 11.22 -11.25
N ILE A 243 0.56 11.69 -11.34
CA ILE A 243 0.20 13.01 -11.83
C ILE A 243 -0.79 13.54 -10.81
N THR A 244 -0.39 14.56 -10.06
CA THR A 244 -1.19 15.13 -8.97
C THR A 244 -1.24 16.64 -9.08
N ASP A 245 -2.39 17.18 -8.74
CA ASP A 245 -2.53 18.62 -8.51
C ASP A 245 -2.13 18.94 -7.06
N GLN A 246 -1.76 20.18 -6.80
CA GLN A 246 -1.22 20.62 -5.51
C GLN A 246 -2.29 21.29 -4.65
N ALA A 247 -2.49 20.80 -3.43
CA ALA A 247 -3.49 21.33 -2.49
C ALA A 247 -2.95 21.49 -1.05
N TRP A 248 -1.67 21.74 -0.89
CA TRP A 248 -0.99 21.79 0.41
C TRP A 248 -1.16 23.12 1.19
N TYR A 249 -1.74 24.14 0.55
CA TYR A 249 -1.91 25.43 1.21
C TYR A 249 -2.99 25.36 2.30
N GLY A 250 -2.67 25.93 3.46
CA GLY A 250 -3.66 26.17 4.50
C GLY A 250 -4.62 27.30 4.14
N ILE A 251 -5.80 27.29 4.73
CA ILE A 251 -6.79 28.36 4.63
C ILE A 251 -7.09 28.93 6.02
N ASP A 252 -7.53 30.19 6.08
CA ASP A 252 -7.96 30.81 7.31
C ASP A 252 -9.37 30.33 7.76
N SER A 253 -9.77 30.68 8.97
CA SER A 253 -11.06 30.26 9.53
C SER A 253 -12.26 30.81 8.76
N ALA A 254 -12.17 32.04 8.24
CA ALA A 254 -13.28 32.65 7.51
C ALA A 254 -13.49 31.94 6.15
N THR A 255 -12.40 31.60 5.46
CA THR A 255 -12.44 30.80 4.24
C THR A 255 -12.93 29.38 4.53
N LEU A 256 -12.50 28.76 5.64
CA LEU A 256 -12.98 27.44 6.03
C LEU A 256 -14.50 27.40 6.27
N GLU A 257 -15.07 28.48 6.83
CA GLU A 257 -16.51 28.58 7.07
C GLU A 257 -17.30 28.84 5.76
N SER A 258 -16.76 29.67 4.86
CA SER A 258 -17.44 30.05 3.62
C SER A 258 -17.22 29.04 2.48
N ASN A 259 -16.01 28.48 2.31
CA ASN A 259 -15.66 27.53 1.26
C ASN A 259 -14.60 26.53 1.74
N ARG A 260 -15.03 25.41 2.29
CA ARG A 260 -14.17 24.33 2.80
C ARG A 260 -13.30 23.64 1.75
N LYS A 261 -13.62 23.82 0.48
CA LYS A 261 -12.88 23.20 -0.63
C LYS A 261 -11.87 24.13 -1.26
N TYR A 262 -11.83 25.38 -0.84
CA TYR A 262 -10.99 26.38 -1.45
C TYR A 262 -9.52 25.96 -1.46
N ASN A 263 -8.89 26.15 -2.61
CA ASN A 263 -7.47 25.93 -2.82
C ASN A 263 -6.93 27.07 -3.67
N MET A 264 -5.98 27.83 -3.15
CA MET A 264 -5.36 28.93 -3.89
C MET A 264 -4.36 28.45 -4.95
N ALA A 265 -3.88 27.19 -4.86
CA ALA A 265 -2.95 26.65 -5.84
C ALA A 265 -3.66 26.47 -7.20
N GLY A 266 -3.01 26.91 -8.27
CA GLY A 266 -3.54 26.82 -9.63
C GLY A 266 -4.74 27.73 -9.92
N GLU A 267 -5.01 28.70 -9.06
CA GLU A 267 -6.00 29.76 -9.31
C GLU A 267 -5.32 30.88 -10.08
N PHE A 268 -5.85 31.18 -11.27
CA PHE A 268 -5.36 32.26 -12.12
C PHE A 268 -6.43 33.34 -12.19
N TYR A 269 -5.99 34.59 -12.21
CA TYR A 269 -6.88 35.74 -12.32
C TYR A 269 -6.57 36.51 -13.61
N ASP A 270 -7.61 37.03 -14.27
CA ASP A 270 -7.45 37.98 -15.36
C ASP A 270 -6.96 39.34 -14.86
N GLU A 271 -6.68 40.27 -15.78
CA GLU A 271 -6.25 41.63 -15.44
C GLU A 271 -7.32 42.42 -14.65
N GLN A 272 -8.56 41.99 -14.67
CA GLN A 272 -9.70 42.54 -13.95
C GLN A 272 -9.92 41.87 -12.58
N GLY A 273 -9.12 40.83 -12.24
CA GLY A 273 -9.20 40.14 -10.96
C GLY A 273 -10.28 39.04 -10.89
N ASN A 274 -10.81 38.60 -12.03
CA ASN A 274 -11.74 37.47 -12.07
C ASN A 274 -10.96 36.16 -12.17
N SER A 275 -11.43 35.14 -11.47
CA SER A 275 -10.85 33.78 -11.58
C SER A 275 -11.06 33.20 -12.98
N LEU A 276 -9.98 32.71 -13.58
CA LEU A 276 -9.96 32.06 -14.91
C LEU A 276 -10.26 30.57 -14.80
#